data_342dcaf97809bca3184a4dc00dd85c7a
#
_entry.id   342dcaf97809bca3184a4dc00dd85c7a
#
_cell.length_a   1.000
_cell.length_b   1.000
_cell.length_c   1.000
_cell.angle_alpha   90.00
_cell.angle_beta   90.00
_cell.angle_gamma   90.00
#
_symmetry.space_group_name_H-M   'P 1'
#
loop_
_entity.id
_entity.type
_entity.pdbx_description
1 polymer ?
#
loop_
_entity_poly.entity_id
_entity_poly.type
_entity_poly.pdbx_seq_one_letter_code
_entity_poly.pdbx_strand_id
1 'polypeptide(L)'
;MGKILLVVSDKGGVGKSTYVANTGSMLVNKGKSVIILKTDKNHDLLSWNEKRTDNGLLTIPVHAAYGNVSNEIKRLSKLCEVLIVDCPGHDSQEFRSALTVSDIVVTLVKPSSDFESE
;
A
#
# COMPACT_ATOMS: atom_id res chain seq x y z
N MET A 1 17.93 -3.46 -4.76
CA MET A 1 16.50 -3.82 -4.54
C MET A 1 15.86 -2.84 -3.59
N GLY A 2 14.66 -2.40 -3.91
CA GLY A 2 13.92 -1.49 -3.04
C GLY A 2 13.41 -2.14 -1.77
N LYS A 3 13.12 -1.31 -0.77
CA LYS A 3 12.45 -1.76 0.45
C LYS A 3 10.98 -2.08 0.14
N ILE A 4 10.48 -3.13 0.74
CA ILE A 4 9.09 -3.58 0.54
C ILE A 4 8.33 -3.33 1.85
N LEU A 5 7.37 -2.40 1.77
CA LEU A 5 6.50 -2.01 2.88
C LEU A 5 5.12 -2.62 2.67
N LEU A 6 4.73 -3.54 3.52
CA LEU A 6 3.42 -4.19 3.44
C LEU A 6 2.45 -3.51 4.39
N VAL A 7 1.33 -3.03 3.87
CA VAL A 7 0.27 -2.38 4.65
C VAL A 7 -0.96 -3.25 4.61
N VAL A 8 -1.49 -3.59 5.77
CA VAL A 8 -2.63 -4.50 5.89
C VAL A 8 -3.62 -3.98 6.93
N SER A 9 -4.90 -4.27 6.71
CA SER A 9 -5.97 -3.96 7.64
C SER A 9 -7.07 -4.99 7.49
N ASP A 10 -7.55 -5.56 8.61
CA ASP A 10 -8.62 -6.56 8.58
C ASP A 10 -10.00 -5.94 8.45
N LYS A 11 -10.13 -4.64 8.72
CA LYS A 11 -11.41 -3.96 8.70
C LYS A 11 -11.39 -2.82 7.71
N GLY A 12 -12.44 -2.71 6.90
CA GLY A 12 -12.62 -1.56 6.02
C GLY A 12 -12.81 -0.28 6.82
N GLY A 13 -12.51 0.86 6.20
CA GLY A 13 -12.74 2.16 6.80
C GLY A 13 -11.72 2.60 7.85
N VAL A 14 -10.56 1.94 7.93
CA VAL A 14 -9.50 2.35 8.87
C VAL A 14 -8.48 3.30 8.23
N GLY A 15 -8.73 3.74 7.00
CA GLY A 15 -7.85 4.70 6.34
C GLY A 15 -6.62 4.08 5.68
N LYS A 16 -6.68 2.81 5.31
CA LYS A 16 -5.53 2.13 4.66
C LYS A 16 -5.10 2.82 3.38
N SER A 17 -6.04 3.13 2.49
CA SER A 17 -5.73 3.83 1.24
C SER A 17 -5.14 5.21 1.51
N THR A 18 -5.66 5.93 2.49
CA THR A 18 -5.13 7.24 2.90
C THR A 18 -3.70 7.10 3.43
N TYR A 19 -3.45 6.10 4.26
CA TYR A 19 -2.11 5.85 4.79
C TYR A 19 -1.12 5.56 3.66
N VAL A 20 -1.49 4.69 2.72
CA VAL A 20 -0.64 4.33 1.59
C VAL A 20 -0.36 5.56 0.72
N ALA A 21 -1.38 6.34 0.41
CA ALA A 21 -1.25 7.54 -0.41
C ALA A 21 -0.35 8.58 0.26
N ASN A 22 -0.55 8.84 1.55
CA ASN A 22 0.24 9.83 2.29
C ASN A 22 1.70 9.39 2.42
N THR A 23 1.93 8.11 2.70
CA THR A 23 3.29 7.57 2.81
C THR A 23 4.01 7.65 1.47
N GLY A 24 3.33 7.29 0.39
CA GLY A 24 3.89 7.39 -0.96
C GLY A 24 4.25 8.83 -1.32
N SER A 25 3.37 9.78 -1.03
CA SER A 25 3.60 11.20 -1.29
C SER A 25 4.79 11.73 -0.49
N MET A 26 4.88 11.37 0.77
CA MET A 26 6.00 11.78 1.63
C MET A 26 7.33 11.29 1.05
N LEU A 27 7.39 10.03 0.63
CA LEU A 27 8.62 9.46 0.09
C LEU A 27 9.01 10.09 -1.24
N VAL A 28 8.05 10.35 -2.12
CA VAL A 28 8.30 11.03 -3.39
C VAL A 28 8.82 12.43 -3.13
N ASN A 29 8.25 13.15 -2.17
CA ASN A 29 8.70 14.49 -1.82
C ASN A 29 10.11 14.51 -1.24
N LYS A 30 10.57 13.39 -0.69
CA LYS A 30 11.95 13.21 -0.22
C LYS A 30 12.89 12.75 -1.32
N GLY A 31 12.43 12.67 -2.56
CA GLY A 31 13.24 12.28 -3.70
C GLY A 31 13.38 10.78 -3.92
N LYS A 32 12.54 9.97 -3.24
CA LYS A 32 12.55 8.52 -3.41
C LYS A 32 11.68 8.10 -4.58
N SER A 33 12.09 7.07 -5.31
CA SER A 33 11.24 6.45 -6.32
C SER A 33 10.32 5.45 -5.63
N VAL A 34 9.01 5.54 -5.89
CA VAL A 34 7.97 4.76 -5.19
C VAL A 34 7.06 4.12 -6.22
N ILE A 35 6.72 2.86 -5.99
CA ILE A 35 5.66 2.17 -6.71
C ILE A 35 4.67 1.64 -5.67
N ILE A 36 3.38 1.69 -5.97
CA ILE A 36 2.34 1.12 -5.14
C ILE A 36 1.79 -0.12 -5.84
N LEU A 37 1.75 -1.24 -5.13
CA LEU A 37 1.11 -2.46 -5.61
C LEU A 37 -0.20 -2.65 -4.84
N LYS A 38 -1.31 -2.54 -5.55
CA LYS A 38 -2.63 -2.72 -5.00
C LYS A 38 -3.03 -4.18 -5.12
N THR A 39 -3.26 -4.86 -3.99
CA THR A 39 -3.71 -6.25 -3.97
C THR A 39 -5.12 -6.38 -3.39
N ASP A 40 -5.72 -5.27 -3.02
CA ASP A 40 -7.11 -5.15 -2.59
C ASP A 40 -7.94 -4.58 -3.76
N LYS A 41 -9.15 -5.08 -3.97
CA LYS A 41 -10.00 -4.66 -5.09
C LYS A 41 -10.67 -3.29 -4.91
N ASN A 42 -10.27 -2.56 -3.90
CA ASN A 42 -10.70 -1.21 -3.63
C ASN A 42 -10.11 -0.25 -4.68
N HIS A 43 -10.90 0.71 -5.18
CA HIS A 43 -10.49 1.64 -6.24
C HIS A 43 -10.02 3.01 -5.75
N ASP A 44 -9.99 3.25 -4.45
CA ASP A 44 -9.68 4.57 -3.88
C ASP A 44 -8.30 5.09 -4.27
N LEU A 45 -7.30 4.21 -4.32
CA LEU A 45 -5.93 4.60 -4.70
C LEU A 45 -5.86 5.05 -6.16
N LEU A 46 -6.62 4.43 -7.05
CA LEU A 46 -6.66 4.83 -8.46
C LEU A 46 -7.28 6.22 -8.62
N SER A 47 -8.39 6.47 -7.94
CA SER A 47 -9.04 7.79 -7.95
C SER A 47 -8.13 8.88 -7.40
N TRP A 48 -7.44 8.59 -6.29
CA TRP A 48 -6.50 9.52 -5.69
C TRP A 48 -5.38 9.88 -6.67
N ASN A 49 -4.83 8.89 -7.37
CA ASN A 49 -3.73 9.08 -8.31
C ASN A 49 -4.19 9.92 -9.52
N GLU A 50 -5.40 9.72 -9.99
CA GLU A 50 -5.99 10.54 -11.06
C GLU A 50 -6.08 12.00 -10.62
N LYS A 51 -6.53 12.26 -9.40
CA LYS A 51 -6.62 13.63 -8.87
C LYS A 51 -5.25 14.30 -8.77
N ARG A 52 -4.22 13.56 -8.40
CA ARG A 52 -2.85 14.10 -8.36
C ARG A 52 -2.40 14.53 -9.75
N THR A 53 -2.68 13.72 -10.76
CA THR A 53 -2.35 14.02 -12.14
C THR A 53 -3.07 15.29 -12.62
N ASP A 54 -4.36 15.39 -12.35
CA ASP A 54 -5.18 16.55 -12.72
C ASP A 54 -4.69 17.85 -12.07
N ASN A 55 -4.14 17.75 -10.87
CA ASN A 55 -3.62 18.91 -10.14
C ASN A 55 -2.16 19.22 -10.45
N GLY A 56 -1.56 18.53 -11.42
CA GLY A 56 -0.16 18.76 -11.80
C GLY A 56 0.84 18.19 -10.81
N LEU A 57 0.42 17.36 -9.89
CA LEU A 57 1.31 16.70 -8.93
C LEU A 57 1.94 15.45 -9.57
N LEU A 58 3.10 15.04 -9.04
CA LEU A 58 3.77 13.84 -9.54
C LEU A 58 2.87 12.61 -9.31
N THR A 59 2.72 11.82 -10.36
CA THR A 59 1.94 10.59 -10.32
C THR A 59 2.82 9.45 -9.80
N ILE A 60 2.31 8.70 -8.85
CA ILE A 60 2.96 7.50 -8.35
C ILE A 60 2.41 6.30 -9.13
N PRO A 61 3.26 5.48 -9.78
CA PRO A 61 2.78 4.31 -10.48
C PRO A 61 2.03 3.37 -9.53
N VAL A 62 0.82 2.97 -9.91
CA VAL A 62 0.00 2.03 -9.16
C VAL A 62 -0.24 0.81 -10.03
N HIS A 63 0.21 -0.34 -9.55
CA HIS A 63 -0.01 -1.62 -10.21
C HIS A 63 -1.01 -2.43 -9.40
N ALA A 64 -1.62 -3.43 -10.02
CA ALA A 64 -2.58 -4.30 -9.34
C ALA A 64 -2.19 -5.77 -9.58
N ALA A 65 -2.32 -6.58 -8.54
CA ALA A 65 -2.14 -8.02 -8.62
C ALA A 65 -2.96 -8.68 -7.52
N TYR A 66 -3.41 -9.90 -7.75
CA TYR A 66 -4.28 -10.63 -6.84
C TYR A 66 -3.80 -12.07 -6.69
N GLY A 67 -4.21 -12.74 -5.62
CA GLY A 67 -3.80 -14.11 -5.35
C GLY A 67 -2.40 -14.17 -4.75
N ASN A 68 -1.55 -15.03 -5.30
CA ASN A 68 -0.14 -15.07 -4.89
C ASN A 68 0.60 -13.95 -5.59
N VAL A 69 1.06 -12.97 -4.83
CA VAL A 69 1.67 -11.75 -5.35
C VAL A 69 3.18 -11.69 -5.15
N SER A 70 3.79 -12.75 -4.62
CA SER A 70 5.22 -12.72 -4.27
C SER A 70 6.13 -12.42 -5.45
N ASN A 71 5.88 -13.02 -6.61
CA ASN A 71 6.70 -12.79 -7.81
C ASN A 71 6.56 -11.37 -8.34
N GLU A 72 5.33 -10.82 -8.32
CA GLU A 72 5.09 -9.44 -8.75
C GLU A 72 5.79 -8.45 -7.81
N ILE A 73 5.74 -8.71 -6.51
CA ILE A 73 6.43 -7.88 -5.52
C ILE A 73 7.93 -7.87 -5.80
N LYS A 74 8.53 -9.03 -6.02
CA LYS A 74 9.96 -9.13 -6.33
C LYS A 74 10.30 -8.36 -7.61
N ARG A 75 9.48 -8.50 -8.64
CA ARG A 75 9.69 -7.82 -9.92
C ARG A 75 9.66 -6.30 -9.75
N LEU A 76 8.63 -5.79 -9.09
CA LEU A 76 8.44 -4.36 -8.91
C LEU A 76 9.48 -3.76 -7.97
N SER A 77 9.92 -4.50 -6.95
CA SER A 77 10.91 -4.00 -5.99
C SER A 77 12.26 -3.68 -6.63
N LYS A 78 12.54 -4.25 -7.80
CA LYS A 78 13.77 -3.96 -8.55
C LYS A 78 13.68 -2.67 -9.35
N LEU A 79 12.48 -2.09 -9.47
CA LEU A 79 12.21 -0.92 -10.30
C LEU A 79 12.08 0.36 -9.49
N CYS A 80 12.16 0.29 -8.16
CA CYS A 80 11.94 1.44 -7.29
C CYS A 80 12.76 1.31 -6.02
N GLU A 81 12.86 2.42 -5.28
CA GLU A 81 13.53 2.43 -3.97
C GLU A 81 12.60 1.94 -2.86
N VAL A 82 11.30 2.20 -2.97
CA VAL A 82 10.29 1.76 -2.01
C VAL A 82 9.08 1.23 -2.76
N LEU A 83 8.71 -0.01 -2.47
CA LEU A 83 7.48 -0.61 -2.96
C LEU A 83 6.49 -0.69 -1.80
N ILE A 84 5.34 -0.04 -1.95
CA ILE A 84 4.27 -0.09 -0.95
C ILE A 84 3.22 -1.09 -1.45
N VAL A 85 2.96 -2.12 -0.66
CA VAL A 85 2.00 -3.17 -1.00
C VAL A 85 0.76 -3.02 -0.13
N ASP A 86 -0.38 -2.78 -0.75
CA ASP A 86 -1.67 -2.62 -0.08
C ASP A 86 -2.41 -3.95 -0.10
N CYS A 87 -2.62 -4.55 1.07
CA CYS A 87 -3.25 -5.87 1.21
C CYS A 87 -4.61 -5.80 1.88
N PRO A 88 -5.54 -6.71 1.52
CA PRO A 88 -6.91 -6.66 2.05
C PRO A 88 -7.04 -7.05 3.52
N GLY A 89 -6.38 -8.10 3.96
CA GLY A 89 -6.49 -8.55 5.36
C GLY A 89 -5.49 -9.65 5.66
N HIS A 90 -5.28 -9.93 6.96
CA HIS A 90 -4.28 -10.90 7.41
C HIS A 90 -4.60 -12.34 6.97
N ASP A 91 -5.87 -12.67 6.73
CA ASP A 91 -6.30 -14.00 6.30
C ASP A 91 -6.31 -14.16 4.78
N SER A 92 -5.92 -13.14 4.03
CA SER A 92 -5.93 -13.19 2.58
C SER A 92 -4.71 -13.92 2.03
N GLN A 93 -4.87 -14.50 0.85
CA GLN A 93 -3.75 -15.10 0.11
C GLN A 93 -2.72 -14.02 -0.27
N GLU A 94 -3.20 -12.82 -0.60
CA GLU A 94 -2.36 -11.68 -0.93
C GLU A 94 -1.42 -11.35 0.24
N PHE A 95 -1.96 -11.25 1.45
CA PHE A 95 -1.14 -10.97 2.63
C PHE A 95 -0.13 -12.08 2.88
N ARG A 96 -0.58 -13.34 2.88
CA ARG A 96 0.32 -14.48 3.16
C ARG A 96 1.48 -14.54 2.19
N SER A 97 1.22 -14.33 0.89
CA SER A 97 2.29 -14.37 -0.11
C SER A 97 3.18 -13.13 -0.03
N ALA A 98 2.62 -11.97 0.26
CA ALA A 98 3.40 -10.73 0.40
C ALA A 98 4.29 -10.76 1.65
N LEU A 99 3.82 -11.36 2.73
CA LEU A 99 4.55 -11.40 3.99
C LEU A 99 5.91 -12.08 3.84
N THR A 100 6.00 -13.10 2.99
CA THR A 100 7.24 -13.87 2.81
C THR A 100 8.36 -13.06 2.16
N VAL A 101 8.04 -11.95 1.51
CA VAL A 101 9.00 -11.14 0.74
C VAL A 101 9.07 -9.69 1.23
N SER A 102 8.34 -9.33 2.27
CA SER A 102 8.28 -7.94 2.75
C SER A 102 9.36 -7.67 3.79
N ASP A 103 9.86 -6.42 3.79
CA ASP A 103 10.85 -5.96 4.76
C ASP A 103 10.19 -5.41 6.02
N ILE A 104 9.07 -4.70 5.86
CA ILE A 104 8.35 -4.04 6.95
C ILE A 104 6.87 -4.32 6.79
N VAL A 105 6.19 -4.65 7.89
CA VAL A 105 4.74 -4.85 7.90
C VAL A 105 4.10 -3.83 8.81
N VAL A 106 3.13 -3.09 8.28
CA VAL A 106 2.34 -2.13 9.04
C VAL A 106 0.90 -2.63 9.08
N THR A 107 0.39 -2.86 10.29
CA THR A 107 -0.99 -3.25 10.51
C THR A 107 -1.77 -2.06 11.01
N LEU A 108 -2.81 -1.67 10.27
CA LEU A 108 -3.70 -0.59 10.67
C LEU A 108 -4.90 -1.19 11.41
N VAL A 109 -5.22 -0.61 12.55
CA VAL A 109 -6.35 -1.05 13.37
C VAL A 109 -7.29 0.12 13.61
N LYS A 110 -8.59 -0.16 13.61
CA LYS A 110 -9.59 0.83 13.95
C LYS A 110 -9.58 1.01 15.47
N PRO A 111 -9.57 2.26 15.98
CA PRO A 111 -9.69 2.48 17.43
C PRO A 111 -10.96 1.83 17.94
N SER A 112 -10.85 1.18 19.10
CA SER A 112 -11.97 0.52 19.74
C SER A 112 -12.89 1.57 20.35
N SER A 113 -14.21 1.32 20.32
CA SER A 113 -15.18 2.21 20.99
C SER A 113 -14.97 2.24 22.49
N ASP A 114 -14.40 1.20 23.07
CA ASP A 114 -14.08 1.17 24.51
C ASP A 114 -13.01 2.22 24.84
N PHE A 115 -12.06 2.43 23.97
CA PHE A 115 -11.10 3.50 24.11
C PHE A 115 -11.76 4.87 24.06
N GLU A 116 -12.69 5.03 23.14
CA GLU A 116 -13.34 6.31 22.92
C GLU A 116 -14.28 6.70 24.05
N SER A 117 -14.83 5.72 24.74
CA SER A 117 -15.78 5.96 25.85
C SER A 117 -15.09 6.27 27.18
N GLU A 118 -13.81 6.12 27.25
CA GLU A 118 -13.03 6.48 28.43
C GLU A 118 -12.58 7.93 28.40
#